data_1bfdf04e90612d8189fa560baf5a7cab
#
_entry.id   1bfdf04e90612d8189fa560baf5a7cab
#
_cell.length_a   1.000
_cell.length_b   1.000
_cell.length_c   1.000
_cell.angle_alpha   90.00
_cell.angle_beta   90.00
_cell.angle_gamma   90.00
#
_symmetry.space_group_name_H-M   'P 1'
#
loop_
_entity.id
_entity.type
_entity.pdbx_description
1 polymer ?
#
loop_
_entity_poly.entity_id
_entity_poly.type
_entity_poly.pdbx_seq_one_letter_code
_entity_poly.pdbx_strand_id
1 'polypeptide(L)'
;MSTPPDQSTPQTEWDHAEDARFQSTAATTGLVALITLRELARRRGALALATLLPLTFYLVRLETHWTAIRLLSIGLGWATATLALFTQVSSRSVDRRLAVSGAPPATLLLGRYLAVLGLGWIIGLLYSGLVLITIGDELTHPSAVPVMLLLTATVATPLGSLAAALVPRDLEGALLLLSVMAVQVLVDPSEGWTRVLPLWSTRELASVVVENLGSDTADYLRRGLEHGAAMAVLLTAANWALGVLRLRTVRLPAPPPAEPAYS
;
A
#
# COMPACT_ATOMS: atom_id res chain seq x y z
N MET A 1 -8.23 55.64 -37.02
CA MET A 1 -9.05 54.58 -36.36
C MET A 1 -8.13 53.39 -36.15
N SER A 2 -7.40 53.35 -35.04
CA SER A 2 -6.39 52.33 -34.70
C SER A 2 -7.09 51.23 -33.91
N THR A 3 -7.07 50.02 -34.44
CA THR A 3 -7.52 48.80 -33.75
C THR A 3 -6.69 48.58 -32.50
N PRO A 4 -7.32 48.32 -31.35
CA PRO A 4 -6.57 47.98 -30.13
C PRO A 4 -5.86 46.63 -30.33
N PRO A 5 -4.67 46.45 -29.71
CA PRO A 5 -3.95 45.17 -29.78
C PRO A 5 -4.77 44.08 -29.11
N ASP A 6 -4.85 42.97 -29.79
CA ASP A 6 -5.46 41.71 -29.32
C ASP A 6 -4.76 41.29 -28.01
N GLN A 7 -5.44 41.47 -26.87
CA GLN A 7 -5.06 40.93 -25.57
C GLN A 7 -5.58 39.51 -25.47
N SER A 8 -5.18 38.61 -26.37
CA SER A 8 -5.31 37.19 -26.16
C SER A 8 -4.32 36.81 -25.06
N THR A 9 -4.87 36.64 -23.90
CA THR A 9 -4.23 36.48 -22.61
C THR A 9 -3.26 35.30 -22.58
N PRO A 10 -2.06 35.47 -21.98
CA PRO A 10 -1.09 34.37 -21.77
C PRO A 10 -1.61 33.23 -20.88
N GLN A 11 -2.74 33.40 -20.21
CA GLN A 11 -3.34 32.43 -19.30
C GLN A 11 -3.76 31.11 -19.98
N THR A 12 -4.29 31.14 -21.20
CA THR A 12 -4.72 29.91 -21.90
C THR A 12 -3.56 29.00 -22.25
N GLU A 13 -2.39 29.55 -22.53
CA GLU A 13 -1.21 28.75 -22.92
C GLU A 13 -0.60 28.02 -21.69
N TRP A 14 -0.64 28.65 -20.50
CA TRP A 14 -0.22 28.05 -19.24
C TRP A 14 -1.17 26.92 -18.79
N ASP A 15 -2.49 27.15 -18.91
CA ASP A 15 -3.51 26.15 -18.58
C ASP A 15 -3.37 24.89 -19.45
N HIS A 16 -3.13 25.03 -20.75
CA HIS A 16 -2.88 23.91 -21.64
C HIS A 16 -1.57 23.19 -21.35
N ALA A 17 -0.52 23.89 -20.93
CA ALA A 17 0.75 23.30 -20.57
C ALA A 17 0.68 22.51 -19.24
N GLU A 18 -0.10 23.00 -18.27
CA GLU A 18 -0.35 22.30 -17.02
C GLU A 18 -1.21 21.05 -17.23
N ASP A 19 -2.27 21.12 -18.02
CA ASP A 19 -3.12 19.99 -18.37
C ASP A 19 -2.33 18.91 -19.12
N ALA A 20 -1.48 19.29 -20.08
CA ALA A 20 -0.63 18.34 -20.80
C ALA A 20 0.40 17.65 -19.87
N ARG A 21 0.99 18.36 -18.90
CA ARG A 21 1.89 17.78 -17.90
C ARG A 21 1.15 16.85 -16.96
N PHE A 22 -0.05 17.23 -16.52
CA PHE A 22 -0.88 16.38 -15.64
C PHE A 22 -1.30 15.09 -16.33
N GLN A 23 -1.76 15.16 -17.59
CA GLN A 23 -2.10 14.00 -18.39
C GLN A 23 -0.89 13.10 -18.63
N SER A 24 0.27 13.65 -18.93
CA SER A 24 1.53 12.89 -19.07
C SER A 24 1.91 12.17 -17.77
N THR A 25 1.75 12.83 -16.61
CA THR A 25 2.05 12.25 -15.31
C THR A 25 1.09 11.11 -14.95
N ALA A 26 -0.20 11.27 -15.19
CA ALA A 26 -1.20 10.23 -14.95
C ALA A 26 -0.99 9.01 -15.86
N ALA A 27 -0.71 9.22 -17.15
CA ALA A 27 -0.41 8.16 -18.10
C ALA A 27 0.85 7.38 -17.69
N THR A 28 1.90 8.07 -17.27
CA THR A 28 3.15 7.46 -16.80
C THR A 28 2.91 6.65 -15.52
N THR A 29 2.16 7.18 -14.57
CA THR A 29 1.77 6.46 -13.34
C THR A 29 0.99 5.19 -13.65
N GLY A 30 0.00 5.29 -14.56
CA GLY A 30 -0.79 4.13 -15.01
C GLY A 30 0.05 3.07 -15.71
N LEU A 31 1.00 3.48 -16.55
CA LEU A 31 1.91 2.56 -17.21
C LEU A 31 2.81 1.83 -16.21
N VAL A 32 3.38 2.54 -15.23
CA VAL A 32 4.19 1.95 -14.16
C VAL A 32 3.35 0.96 -13.33
N ALA A 33 2.11 1.31 -13.01
CA ALA A 33 1.20 0.42 -12.29
C ALA A 33 0.92 -0.86 -13.10
N LEU A 34 0.62 -0.74 -14.40
CA LEU A 34 0.36 -1.88 -15.27
C LEU A 34 1.58 -2.80 -15.42
N ILE A 35 2.77 -2.24 -15.62
CA ILE A 35 4.01 -3.01 -15.69
C ILE A 35 4.25 -3.76 -14.38
N THR A 36 4.05 -3.10 -13.24
CA THR A 36 4.20 -3.70 -11.92
C THR A 36 3.21 -4.85 -11.71
N LEU A 37 1.95 -4.67 -12.07
CA LEU A 37 0.94 -5.74 -12.01
C LEU A 37 1.30 -6.93 -12.89
N ARG A 38 1.79 -6.69 -14.11
CA ARG A 38 2.25 -7.78 -15.00
C ARG A 38 3.45 -8.52 -14.42
N GLU A 39 4.38 -7.81 -13.80
CA GLU A 39 5.53 -8.42 -13.12
C GLU A 39 5.09 -9.27 -11.94
N LEU A 40 4.19 -8.77 -11.09
CA LEU A 40 3.60 -9.53 -9.98
C LEU A 40 2.84 -10.76 -10.49
N ALA A 41 2.05 -10.63 -11.56
CA ALA A 41 1.32 -11.75 -12.17
C ALA A 41 2.25 -12.86 -12.70
N ARG A 42 3.45 -12.53 -13.14
CA ARG A 42 4.47 -13.52 -13.56
C ARG A 42 5.10 -14.26 -12.38
N ARG A 43 5.10 -13.67 -11.19
CA ARG A 43 5.65 -14.27 -9.95
C ARG A 43 4.59 -15.17 -9.29
N ARG A 44 4.20 -16.25 -10.00
CA ARG A 44 3.11 -17.15 -9.57
C ARG A 44 3.28 -17.66 -8.13
N GLY A 45 4.52 -17.97 -7.71
CA GLY A 45 4.81 -18.43 -6.35
C GLY A 45 4.51 -17.36 -5.28
N ALA A 46 4.88 -16.10 -5.54
CA ALA A 46 4.59 -15.00 -4.62
C ALA A 46 3.08 -14.73 -4.52
N LEU A 47 2.36 -14.75 -5.65
CA LEU A 47 0.91 -14.61 -5.65
C LEU A 47 0.22 -15.79 -4.96
N ALA A 48 0.65 -17.03 -5.23
CA ALA A 48 0.11 -18.20 -4.57
C ALA A 48 0.30 -18.10 -3.04
N LEU A 49 1.49 -17.69 -2.58
CA LEU A 49 1.74 -17.51 -1.15
C LEU A 49 0.87 -16.38 -0.58
N ALA A 50 0.75 -15.26 -1.28
CA ALA A 50 -0.07 -14.13 -0.85
C ALA A 50 -1.57 -14.47 -0.75
N THR A 51 -2.05 -15.41 -1.56
CA THR A 51 -3.44 -15.87 -1.51
C THR A 51 -3.63 -17.08 -0.59
N LEU A 52 -2.74 -18.05 -0.61
CA LEU A 52 -2.93 -19.29 0.18
C LEU A 52 -2.68 -19.07 1.68
N LEU A 53 -1.76 -18.17 2.06
CA LEU A 53 -1.42 -17.96 3.47
C LEU A 53 -2.59 -17.41 4.29
N PRO A 54 -3.26 -16.29 3.89
CA PRO A 54 -4.45 -15.82 4.60
C PRO A 54 -5.58 -16.85 4.61
N LEU A 55 -5.75 -17.57 3.50
CA LEU A 55 -6.74 -18.63 3.38
C LEU A 55 -6.49 -19.76 4.38
N THR A 56 -5.23 -20.21 4.50
CA THR A 56 -4.86 -21.25 5.47
C THR A 56 -5.16 -20.80 6.90
N PHE A 57 -4.82 -19.57 7.24
CA PHE A 57 -5.11 -19.00 8.56
C PHE A 57 -6.61 -18.95 8.86
N TYR A 58 -7.42 -18.63 7.87
CA TYR A 58 -8.87 -18.62 7.98
C TYR A 58 -9.43 -20.03 8.20
N LEU A 59 -9.04 -21.00 7.35
CA LEU A 59 -9.59 -22.35 7.38
C LEU A 59 -9.21 -23.13 8.64
N VAL A 60 -7.99 -22.93 9.17
CA VAL A 60 -7.53 -23.62 10.40
C VAL A 60 -8.35 -23.21 11.64
N ARG A 61 -9.00 -22.05 11.62
CA ARG A 61 -9.76 -21.51 12.74
C ARG A 61 -11.23 -21.23 12.43
N LEU A 62 -11.76 -21.88 11.40
CA LEU A 62 -13.12 -21.62 10.91
C LEU A 62 -14.18 -21.80 12.00
N GLU A 63 -14.00 -22.76 12.92
CA GLU A 63 -14.89 -23.00 14.06
C GLU A 63 -14.96 -21.83 15.06
N THR A 64 -13.94 -20.97 15.06
CA THR A 64 -13.85 -19.81 15.96
C THR A 64 -13.90 -18.53 15.12
N HIS A 65 -15.09 -18.08 14.76
CA HIS A 65 -15.33 -17.01 13.76
C HIS A 65 -14.52 -15.75 14.02
N TRP A 66 -14.48 -15.26 15.27
CA TRP A 66 -13.68 -14.09 15.62
C TRP A 66 -12.19 -14.29 15.33
N THR A 67 -11.64 -15.45 15.73
CA THR A 67 -10.22 -15.76 15.49
C THR A 67 -9.94 -15.97 14.00
N ALA A 68 -10.83 -16.64 13.28
CA ALA A 68 -10.71 -16.89 11.85
C ALA A 68 -10.64 -15.56 11.05
N ILE A 69 -11.57 -14.64 11.31
CA ILE A 69 -11.64 -13.34 10.66
C ILE A 69 -10.42 -12.48 11.01
N ARG A 70 -10.00 -12.46 12.28
CA ARG A 70 -8.81 -11.75 12.70
C ARG A 70 -7.55 -12.27 12.03
N LEU A 71 -7.36 -13.59 12.00
CA LEU A 71 -6.20 -14.22 11.37
C LEU A 71 -6.21 -14.05 9.85
N LEU A 72 -7.37 -14.11 9.19
CA LEU A 72 -7.52 -13.78 7.77
C LEU A 72 -7.03 -12.35 7.49
N SER A 73 -7.46 -11.40 8.29
CA SER A 73 -7.10 -9.99 8.13
C SER A 73 -5.61 -9.74 8.34
N ILE A 74 -5.02 -10.33 9.39
CA ILE A 74 -3.57 -10.23 9.66
C ILE A 74 -2.78 -10.92 8.54
N GLY A 75 -3.24 -12.08 8.08
CA GLY A 75 -2.66 -12.79 6.95
C GLY A 75 -2.68 -11.97 5.66
N LEU A 76 -3.83 -11.35 5.34
CA LEU A 76 -3.95 -10.43 4.21
C LEU A 76 -3.02 -9.23 4.36
N GLY A 77 -2.95 -8.65 5.56
CA GLY A 77 -2.04 -7.55 5.86
C GLY A 77 -0.58 -7.94 5.64
N TRP A 78 -0.16 -9.10 6.15
CA TRP A 78 1.20 -9.60 5.93
C TRP A 78 1.49 -9.89 4.46
N ALA A 79 0.58 -10.57 3.77
CA ALA A 79 0.72 -10.86 2.34
C ALA A 79 0.87 -9.59 1.51
N THR A 80 0.00 -8.60 1.73
CA THR A 80 0.03 -7.32 1.01
C THR A 80 1.29 -6.52 1.33
N ALA A 81 1.69 -6.44 2.60
CA ALA A 81 2.92 -5.77 3.01
C ALA A 81 4.17 -6.44 2.41
N THR A 82 4.20 -7.77 2.36
CA THR A 82 5.30 -8.53 1.76
C THR A 82 5.38 -8.33 0.25
N LEU A 83 4.24 -8.30 -0.45
CA LEU A 83 4.20 -7.95 -1.88
C LEU A 83 4.72 -6.54 -2.12
N ALA A 84 4.35 -5.57 -1.29
CA ALA A 84 4.85 -4.21 -1.37
C ALA A 84 6.36 -4.14 -1.13
N LEU A 85 6.86 -4.83 -0.10
CA LEU A 85 8.29 -4.93 0.19
C LEU A 85 9.07 -5.45 -1.02
N PHE A 86 8.70 -6.63 -1.54
CA PHE A 86 9.42 -7.25 -2.65
C PHE A 86 9.33 -6.44 -3.93
N THR A 87 8.19 -5.81 -4.20
CA THR A 87 8.02 -4.94 -5.36
C THR A 87 8.97 -3.74 -5.28
N GLN A 88 9.05 -3.09 -4.12
CA GLN A 88 9.91 -1.93 -3.93
C GLN A 88 11.41 -2.30 -3.96
N VAL A 89 11.80 -3.42 -3.37
CA VAL A 89 13.21 -3.83 -3.36
C VAL A 89 13.67 -4.26 -4.75
N SER A 90 12.88 -5.08 -5.46
CA SER A 90 13.24 -5.57 -6.80
C SER A 90 13.34 -4.46 -7.84
N SER A 91 12.61 -3.36 -7.66
CA SER A 91 12.59 -2.24 -8.60
C SER A 91 13.65 -1.16 -8.37
N ARG A 92 14.39 -1.19 -7.27
CA ARG A 92 15.34 -0.13 -6.88
C ARG A 92 16.35 0.24 -7.98
N SER A 93 16.88 -0.75 -8.67
CA SER A 93 17.88 -0.52 -9.75
C SER A 93 17.24 0.14 -10.97
N VAL A 94 16.02 -0.28 -11.31
CA VAL A 94 15.25 0.27 -12.44
C VAL A 94 14.80 1.69 -12.13
N ASP A 95 14.27 1.94 -10.94
CA ASP A 95 13.83 3.27 -10.50
C ASP A 95 14.96 4.28 -10.50
N ARG A 96 16.16 3.85 -10.06
CA ARG A 96 17.35 4.72 -10.09
C ARG A 96 17.72 5.10 -11.51
N ARG A 97 17.70 4.16 -12.46
CA ARG A 97 17.97 4.43 -13.88
C ARG A 97 16.92 5.36 -14.48
N LEU A 98 15.65 5.11 -14.22
CA LEU A 98 14.55 5.95 -14.70
C LEU A 98 14.60 7.36 -14.10
N ALA A 99 14.94 7.51 -12.81
CA ALA A 99 15.11 8.81 -12.19
C ALA A 99 16.27 9.61 -12.81
N VAL A 100 17.38 8.94 -13.14
CA VAL A 100 18.51 9.57 -13.85
C VAL A 100 18.13 9.98 -15.28
N SER A 101 17.27 9.22 -15.96
CA SER A 101 16.75 9.58 -17.29
C SER A 101 15.63 10.63 -17.28
N GLY A 102 15.31 11.19 -16.10
CA GLY A 102 14.35 12.30 -15.95
C GLY A 102 12.94 11.90 -15.57
N ALA A 103 12.67 10.62 -15.28
CA ALA A 103 11.35 10.22 -14.80
C ALA A 103 11.08 10.80 -13.38
N PRO A 104 9.92 11.42 -13.13
CA PRO A 104 9.62 11.97 -11.82
C PRO A 104 9.58 10.86 -10.76
N PRO A 105 10.35 10.94 -9.66
CA PRO A 105 10.35 9.92 -8.61
C PRO A 105 8.98 9.62 -8.02
N ALA A 106 8.14 10.66 -7.92
CA ALA A 106 6.80 10.56 -7.41
C ALA A 106 5.90 9.64 -8.24
N THR A 107 5.98 9.70 -9.58
CA THR A 107 5.19 8.85 -10.48
C THR A 107 5.57 7.38 -10.40
N LEU A 108 6.88 7.10 -10.25
CA LEU A 108 7.38 5.75 -10.10
C LEU A 108 6.87 5.11 -8.79
N LEU A 109 6.99 5.85 -7.68
CA LEU A 109 6.50 5.40 -6.37
C LEU A 109 4.98 5.22 -6.37
N LEU A 110 4.23 6.18 -6.92
CA LEU A 110 2.77 6.14 -6.95
C LEU A 110 2.26 4.98 -7.81
N GLY A 111 2.82 4.76 -8.99
CA GLY A 111 2.40 3.68 -9.87
C GLY A 111 2.57 2.30 -9.21
N ARG A 112 3.70 2.07 -8.53
CA ARG A 112 3.94 0.82 -7.79
C ARG A 112 3.01 0.67 -6.58
N TYR A 113 2.83 1.75 -5.83
CA TYR A 113 1.93 1.77 -4.70
C TYR A 113 0.50 1.39 -5.11
N LEU A 114 -0.02 2.02 -6.17
CA LEU A 114 -1.36 1.74 -6.69
C LEU A 114 -1.50 0.31 -7.23
N ALA A 115 -0.45 -0.25 -7.84
CA ALA A 115 -0.47 -1.63 -8.31
C ALA A 115 -0.62 -2.63 -7.16
N VAL A 116 0.18 -2.48 -6.09
CA VAL A 116 0.11 -3.39 -4.94
C VAL A 116 -1.17 -3.18 -4.15
N LEU A 117 -1.58 -1.93 -3.94
CA LEU A 117 -2.85 -1.61 -3.27
C LEU A 117 -4.04 -2.20 -4.02
N GLY A 118 -4.11 -2.01 -5.34
CA GLY A 118 -5.17 -2.57 -6.17
C GLY A 118 -5.21 -4.10 -6.12
N LEU A 119 -4.05 -4.77 -6.15
CA LEU A 119 -3.97 -6.21 -5.97
C LEU A 119 -4.43 -6.65 -4.56
N GLY A 120 -4.00 -5.93 -3.52
CA GLY A 120 -4.45 -6.17 -2.15
C GLY A 120 -5.95 -6.02 -1.97
N TRP A 121 -6.55 -5.02 -2.63
CA TRP A 121 -8.01 -4.84 -2.65
C TRP A 121 -8.75 -5.96 -3.38
N ILE A 122 -8.22 -6.40 -4.53
CA ILE A 122 -8.81 -7.53 -5.27
C ILE A 122 -8.81 -8.79 -4.39
N ILE A 123 -7.69 -9.10 -3.74
CA ILE A 123 -7.59 -10.26 -2.83
C ILE A 123 -8.52 -10.06 -1.63
N GLY A 124 -8.58 -8.86 -1.05
CA GLY A 124 -9.48 -8.54 0.06
C GLY A 124 -10.96 -8.70 -0.30
N LEU A 125 -11.38 -8.29 -1.50
CA LEU A 125 -12.75 -8.49 -1.99
C LEU A 125 -13.06 -9.97 -2.24
N LEU A 126 -12.11 -10.73 -2.80
CA LEU A 126 -12.29 -12.19 -2.96
C LEU A 126 -12.48 -12.88 -1.62
N TYR A 127 -11.71 -12.51 -0.61
CA TYR A 127 -11.89 -13.06 0.74
C TYR A 127 -13.16 -12.56 1.42
N SER A 128 -13.58 -11.32 1.15
CA SER A 128 -14.88 -10.84 1.63
C SER A 128 -16.00 -11.73 1.09
N GLY A 129 -15.99 -12.03 -0.20
CA GLY A 129 -16.94 -12.94 -0.82
C GLY A 129 -16.88 -14.35 -0.19
N LEU A 130 -15.68 -14.89 0.03
CA LEU A 130 -15.49 -16.19 0.66
C LEU A 130 -16.08 -16.23 2.07
N VAL A 131 -15.76 -15.24 2.92
CA VAL A 131 -16.27 -15.14 4.29
C VAL A 131 -17.80 -15.05 4.31
N LEU A 132 -18.37 -14.21 3.44
CA LEU A 132 -19.82 -14.04 3.35
C LEU A 132 -20.54 -15.31 2.91
N ILE A 133 -19.94 -16.12 2.04
CA ILE A 133 -20.50 -17.40 1.57
C ILE A 133 -20.38 -18.49 2.64
N THR A 134 -19.29 -18.50 3.42
CA THR A 134 -19.00 -19.61 4.36
C THR A 134 -19.63 -19.42 5.74
N ILE A 135 -19.61 -18.21 6.28
CA ILE A 135 -20.07 -17.89 7.64
C ILE A 135 -20.90 -16.60 7.71
N GLY A 136 -21.34 -16.07 6.57
CA GLY A 136 -22.05 -14.78 6.52
C GLY A 136 -23.29 -14.71 7.41
N ASP A 137 -24.05 -15.81 7.50
CA ASP A 137 -25.27 -15.91 8.30
C ASP A 137 -24.99 -15.93 9.81
N GLU A 138 -23.77 -16.21 10.23
CA GLU A 138 -23.34 -16.27 11.63
C GLU A 138 -22.69 -14.97 12.10
N LEU A 139 -22.51 -14.00 11.19
CA LEU A 139 -21.91 -12.71 11.48
C LEU A 139 -22.97 -11.69 11.89
N THR A 140 -22.63 -10.86 12.90
CA THR A 140 -23.53 -9.80 13.37
C THR A 140 -23.65 -8.67 12.34
N HIS A 141 -22.52 -8.25 11.73
CA HIS A 141 -22.49 -7.19 10.71
C HIS A 141 -21.66 -7.63 9.49
N PRO A 142 -22.20 -8.51 8.62
CA PRO A 142 -21.43 -9.03 7.47
C PRO A 142 -20.98 -7.94 6.47
N SER A 143 -21.70 -6.83 6.36
CA SER A 143 -21.33 -5.70 5.51
C SER A 143 -20.03 -4.99 5.94
N ALA A 144 -19.56 -5.16 7.17
CA ALA A 144 -18.32 -4.60 7.66
C ALA A 144 -17.07 -5.42 7.22
N VAL A 145 -17.24 -6.67 6.76
CA VAL A 145 -16.12 -7.53 6.29
C VAL A 145 -15.33 -6.89 5.15
N PRO A 146 -15.94 -6.47 4.03
CA PRO A 146 -15.18 -5.85 2.95
C PRO A 146 -14.49 -4.56 3.41
N VAL A 147 -15.12 -3.74 4.23
CA VAL A 147 -14.52 -2.50 4.76
C VAL A 147 -13.26 -2.81 5.56
N MET A 148 -13.32 -3.80 6.44
CA MET A 148 -12.19 -4.26 7.25
C MET A 148 -11.03 -4.76 6.38
N LEU A 149 -11.29 -5.63 5.41
CA LEU A 149 -10.24 -6.22 4.57
C LEU A 149 -9.62 -5.20 3.61
N LEU A 150 -10.42 -4.31 3.02
CA LEU A 150 -9.91 -3.22 2.18
C LEU A 150 -9.05 -2.24 2.98
N LEU A 151 -9.49 -1.88 4.19
CA LEU A 151 -8.71 -1.00 5.08
C LEU A 151 -7.41 -1.67 5.50
N THR A 152 -7.43 -2.97 5.79
CA THR A 152 -6.23 -3.77 6.09
C THR A 152 -5.22 -3.68 4.96
N ALA A 153 -5.63 -3.92 3.71
CA ALA A 153 -4.75 -3.81 2.55
C ALA A 153 -4.21 -2.38 2.36
N THR A 154 -5.05 -1.37 2.65
CA THR A 154 -4.69 0.05 2.54
C THR A 154 -3.60 0.45 3.55
N VAL A 155 -3.64 -0.08 4.77
CA VAL A 155 -2.59 0.16 5.79
C VAL A 155 -1.35 -0.69 5.53
N ALA A 156 -1.53 -1.94 5.10
CA ALA A 156 -0.44 -2.88 4.90
C ALA A 156 0.46 -2.52 3.70
N THR A 157 -0.11 -1.95 2.63
CA THR A 157 0.67 -1.55 1.44
C THR A 157 1.79 -0.54 1.78
N PRO A 158 1.52 0.60 2.42
CA PRO A 158 2.58 1.54 2.78
C PRO A 158 3.49 1.00 3.88
N LEU A 159 3.01 0.13 4.78
CA LEU A 159 3.83 -0.53 5.78
C LEU A 159 4.94 -1.37 5.12
N GLY A 160 4.60 -2.20 4.13
CA GLY A 160 5.57 -3.00 3.39
C GLY A 160 6.54 -2.15 2.57
N SER A 161 6.06 -1.08 1.94
CA SER A 161 6.88 -0.13 1.21
C SER A 161 7.84 0.62 2.13
N LEU A 162 7.40 0.98 3.34
CA LEU A 162 8.22 1.62 4.37
C LEU A 162 9.30 0.65 4.89
N ALA A 163 8.96 -0.61 5.14
CA ALA A 163 9.94 -1.64 5.49
C ALA A 163 11.03 -1.76 4.41
N ALA A 164 10.65 -1.76 3.12
CA ALA A 164 11.61 -1.68 2.03
C ALA A 164 12.50 -0.42 2.09
N ALA A 165 11.95 0.73 2.48
CA ALA A 165 12.74 1.95 2.60
C ALA A 165 13.74 1.91 3.78
N LEU A 166 13.44 1.19 4.86
CA LEU A 166 14.27 1.14 6.07
C LEU A 166 15.41 0.12 5.96
N VAL A 167 15.20 -1.01 5.27
CA VAL A 167 16.18 -2.10 5.21
C VAL A 167 16.74 -2.31 3.81
N PRO A 168 18.03 -2.71 3.70
CA PRO A 168 18.67 -2.86 2.40
C PRO A 168 18.31 -4.17 1.69
N ARG A 169 17.97 -5.24 2.43
CA ARG A 169 17.75 -6.58 1.90
C ARG A 169 16.33 -7.07 2.10
N ASP A 170 15.85 -7.90 1.17
CA ASP A 170 14.51 -8.48 1.19
C ASP A 170 14.23 -9.29 2.46
N LEU A 171 15.20 -10.12 2.87
CA LEU A 171 15.05 -10.99 4.03
C LEU A 171 14.92 -10.20 5.33
N GLU A 172 15.74 -9.16 5.49
CA GLU A 172 15.68 -8.28 6.67
C GLU A 172 14.31 -7.57 6.75
N GLY A 173 13.79 -7.11 5.60
CA GLY A 173 12.46 -6.51 5.51
C GLY A 173 11.34 -7.49 5.82
N ALA A 174 11.44 -8.72 5.33
CA ALA A 174 10.48 -9.77 5.62
C ALA A 174 10.48 -10.15 7.12
N LEU A 175 11.65 -10.23 7.75
CA LEU A 175 11.78 -10.47 9.20
C LEU A 175 11.23 -9.29 10.02
N LEU A 176 11.47 -8.06 9.60
CA LEU A 176 10.88 -6.87 10.23
C LEU A 176 9.36 -6.92 10.18
N LEU A 177 8.77 -7.20 9.00
CA LEU A 177 7.33 -7.34 8.84
C LEU A 177 6.78 -8.49 9.67
N LEU A 178 7.47 -9.64 9.70
CA LEU A 178 7.08 -10.78 10.53
C LEU A 178 7.06 -10.40 12.01
N SER A 179 8.07 -9.66 12.48
CA SER A 179 8.13 -9.20 13.87
C SER A 179 6.97 -8.25 14.20
N VAL A 180 6.66 -7.30 13.32
CA VAL A 180 5.52 -6.39 13.48
C VAL A 180 4.20 -7.17 13.53
N MET A 181 4.02 -8.16 12.67
CA MET A 181 2.80 -8.99 12.64
C MET A 181 2.71 -9.92 13.86
N ALA A 182 3.84 -10.50 14.31
CA ALA A 182 3.87 -11.33 15.50
C ALA A 182 3.46 -10.53 16.75
N VAL A 183 3.97 -9.32 16.91
CA VAL A 183 3.57 -8.43 18.02
C VAL A 183 2.05 -8.18 18.00
N GLN A 184 1.46 -7.94 16.83
CA GLN A 184 0.01 -7.70 16.69
C GLN A 184 -0.85 -8.93 17.05
N VAL A 185 -0.30 -10.14 16.89
CA VAL A 185 -1.00 -11.38 17.26
C VAL A 185 -0.86 -11.67 18.75
N LEU A 186 0.34 -11.47 19.31
CA LEU A 186 0.72 -11.92 20.65
C LEU A 186 0.35 -10.95 21.76
N VAL A 187 0.27 -9.65 21.46
CA VAL A 187 0.01 -8.65 22.49
C VAL A 187 -1.43 -8.64 22.92
N ASP A 188 -1.65 -8.49 24.25
CA ASP A 188 -2.97 -8.30 24.82
C ASP A 188 -3.60 -7.00 24.29
N PRO A 189 -4.73 -7.12 23.66
CA PRO A 189 -5.40 -5.96 23.07
C PRO A 189 -5.94 -4.92 24.07
N SER A 190 -6.06 -5.25 25.33
CA SER A 190 -6.50 -4.32 26.40
C SER A 190 -5.45 -3.27 26.75
N GLU A 191 -4.19 -3.53 26.41
CA GLU A 191 -3.08 -2.62 26.64
C GLU A 191 -3.21 -1.34 25.80
N GLY A 192 -3.21 -0.19 26.43
CA GLY A 192 -3.43 1.11 25.76
C GLY A 192 -2.42 1.44 24.66
N TRP A 193 -1.19 0.94 24.74
CA TRP A 193 -0.14 1.15 23.74
C TRP A 193 -0.38 0.37 22.43
N THR A 194 -1.24 -0.64 22.43
CA THR A 194 -1.58 -1.42 21.20
C THR A 194 -2.14 -0.56 20.08
N ARG A 195 -2.68 0.61 20.40
CA ARG A 195 -3.15 1.61 19.43
C ARG A 195 -2.03 2.15 18.54
N VAL A 196 -0.76 1.96 18.89
CA VAL A 196 0.37 2.33 18.03
C VAL A 196 0.58 1.28 16.91
N LEU A 197 0.03 0.08 17.05
CA LEU A 197 0.20 -0.99 16.08
C LEU A 197 -0.57 -0.70 14.78
N PRO A 198 0.04 -0.91 13.61
CA PRO A 198 -0.54 -0.52 12.32
C PRO A 198 -1.91 -1.13 12.01
N LEU A 199 -2.14 -2.38 12.40
CA LEU A 199 -3.38 -3.10 12.15
C LEU A 199 -4.30 -3.20 13.39
N TRP A 200 -4.16 -2.31 14.38
CA TRP A 200 -5.08 -2.25 15.51
C TRP A 200 -6.53 -2.00 15.05
N SER A 201 -6.73 -1.20 14.03
CA SER A 201 -8.03 -0.98 13.38
C SER A 201 -8.74 -2.27 12.95
N THR A 202 -7.99 -3.25 12.47
CA THR A 202 -8.52 -4.53 12.03
C THR A 202 -9.21 -5.30 13.16
N ARG A 203 -8.70 -5.16 14.39
CA ARG A 203 -9.30 -5.78 15.57
C ARG A 203 -10.64 -5.12 15.93
N GLU A 204 -10.68 -3.79 16.00
CA GLU A 204 -11.93 -3.05 16.28
C GLU A 204 -13.02 -3.40 15.27
N LEU A 205 -12.64 -3.48 14.00
CA LEU A 205 -13.57 -3.87 12.93
C LEU A 205 -13.96 -5.35 12.99
N ALA A 206 -13.06 -6.26 13.41
CA ALA A 206 -13.39 -7.66 13.60
C ALA A 206 -14.42 -7.86 14.72
N SER A 207 -14.32 -7.10 15.81
CA SER A 207 -15.34 -7.10 16.85
C SER A 207 -16.69 -6.60 16.32
N VAL A 208 -16.72 -5.56 15.49
CA VAL A 208 -17.97 -5.12 14.82
C VAL A 208 -18.59 -6.23 13.96
N VAL A 209 -17.74 -6.99 13.24
CA VAL A 209 -18.22 -8.05 12.34
C VAL A 209 -18.88 -9.20 13.11
N VAL A 210 -18.28 -9.60 14.24
CA VAL A 210 -18.61 -10.87 14.92
C VAL A 210 -19.42 -10.67 16.18
N GLU A 211 -19.11 -9.64 16.97
CA GLU A 211 -19.69 -9.45 18.30
C GLU A 211 -20.98 -8.62 18.26
N ASN A 212 -21.92 -8.96 19.14
CA ASN A 212 -23.10 -8.12 19.33
C ASN A 212 -22.79 -7.01 20.33
N LEU A 213 -22.31 -5.88 19.82
CA LEU A 213 -21.87 -4.73 20.61
C LEU A 213 -23.02 -3.78 20.99
N GLY A 214 -24.24 -4.02 20.51
CA GLY A 214 -25.41 -3.18 20.81
C GLY A 214 -25.18 -1.71 20.48
N SER A 215 -25.30 -0.83 21.48
CA SER A 215 -25.09 0.63 21.34
C SER A 215 -23.66 1.03 20.97
N ASP A 216 -22.67 0.20 21.28
CA ASP A 216 -21.25 0.53 21.12
C ASP A 216 -20.72 0.24 19.72
N THR A 217 -21.52 -0.42 18.86
CA THR A 217 -21.15 -0.77 17.48
C THR A 217 -20.64 0.43 16.68
N ALA A 218 -21.32 1.56 16.78
CA ALA A 218 -20.95 2.78 16.07
C ALA A 218 -19.58 3.34 16.54
N ASP A 219 -19.29 3.24 17.83
CA ASP A 219 -18.02 3.69 18.42
C ASP A 219 -16.85 2.79 18.01
N TYR A 220 -17.04 1.47 18.01
CA TYR A 220 -16.02 0.53 17.51
C TYR A 220 -15.74 0.74 16.02
N LEU A 221 -16.78 0.87 15.21
CA LEU A 221 -16.65 1.15 13.78
C LEU A 221 -15.89 2.46 13.53
N ARG A 222 -16.29 3.54 14.20
CA ARG A 222 -15.65 4.84 14.09
C ARG A 222 -14.17 4.78 14.48
N ARG A 223 -13.83 4.22 15.66
CA ARG A 223 -12.43 4.09 16.11
C ARG A 223 -11.60 3.26 15.16
N GLY A 224 -12.15 2.16 14.66
CA GLY A 224 -11.44 1.30 13.67
C GLY A 224 -11.17 2.06 12.37
N LEU A 225 -12.13 2.78 11.82
CA LEU A 225 -11.99 3.55 10.60
C LEU A 225 -11.02 4.74 10.77
N GLU A 226 -11.18 5.53 11.83
CA GLU A 226 -10.32 6.68 12.11
C GLU A 226 -8.86 6.25 12.30
N HIS A 227 -8.62 5.21 13.10
CA HIS A 227 -7.27 4.69 13.30
C HIS A 227 -6.67 4.14 12.00
N GLY A 228 -7.42 3.32 11.26
CA GLY A 228 -6.94 2.75 10.01
C GLY A 228 -6.63 3.82 8.96
N ALA A 229 -7.49 4.83 8.82
CA ALA A 229 -7.26 5.97 7.93
C ALA A 229 -6.03 6.78 8.37
N ALA A 230 -5.90 7.08 9.67
CA ALA A 230 -4.74 7.80 10.21
C ALA A 230 -3.43 7.05 9.96
N MET A 231 -3.40 5.73 10.20
CA MET A 231 -2.24 4.88 9.95
C MET A 231 -1.91 4.79 8.45
N ALA A 232 -2.91 4.63 7.59
CA ALA A 232 -2.71 4.63 6.14
C ALA A 232 -2.07 5.94 5.66
N VAL A 233 -2.57 7.08 6.12
CA VAL A 233 -2.02 8.40 5.79
C VAL A 233 -0.60 8.55 6.34
N LEU A 234 -0.38 8.24 7.61
CA LEU A 234 0.93 8.38 8.26
C LEU A 234 1.99 7.52 7.56
N LEU A 235 1.71 6.24 7.35
CA LEU A 235 2.65 5.31 6.72
C LEU A 235 2.89 5.68 5.24
N THR A 236 1.85 6.12 4.53
CA THR A 236 1.99 6.59 3.15
C THR A 236 2.84 7.85 3.07
N ALA A 237 2.61 8.83 3.95
CA ALA A 237 3.40 10.06 4.01
C ALA A 237 4.87 9.77 4.35
N ALA A 238 5.14 8.91 5.33
CA ALA A 238 6.49 8.49 5.69
C ALA A 238 7.19 7.76 4.53
N ASN A 239 6.52 6.80 3.91
CA ASN A 239 7.04 6.10 2.74
C ASN A 239 7.33 7.03 1.57
N TRP A 240 6.42 7.97 1.29
CA TRP A 240 6.58 8.96 0.24
C TRP A 240 7.76 9.88 0.49
N ALA A 241 7.88 10.44 1.69
CA ALA A 241 8.98 11.31 2.08
C ALA A 241 10.33 10.59 1.92
N LEU A 242 10.48 9.39 2.47
CA LEU A 242 11.71 8.60 2.37
C LEU A 242 12.01 8.18 0.92
N GLY A 243 11.02 7.76 0.16
CA GLY A 243 11.17 7.35 -1.22
C GLY A 243 11.62 8.49 -2.14
N VAL A 244 10.99 9.65 -2.03
CA VAL A 244 11.36 10.85 -2.80
C VAL A 244 12.75 11.35 -2.41
N LEU A 245 13.06 11.42 -1.11
CA LEU A 245 14.39 11.83 -0.64
C LEU A 245 15.48 10.89 -1.18
N ARG A 246 15.26 9.60 -1.14
CA ARG A 246 16.21 8.59 -1.63
C ARG A 246 16.49 8.72 -3.13
N LEU A 247 15.47 9.00 -3.94
CA LEU A 247 15.62 9.15 -5.40
C LEU A 247 16.22 10.51 -5.79
N ARG A 248 15.94 11.58 -5.01
CA ARG A 248 16.53 12.92 -5.25
C ARG A 248 18.02 12.98 -4.94
N THR A 249 18.56 12.14 -4.06
CA THR A 249 19.97 12.10 -3.71
C THR A 249 20.83 11.32 -4.71
N VAL A 250 20.25 10.74 -5.75
CA VAL A 250 21.00 10.08 -6.84
C VAL A 250 21.69 11.16 -7.68
N ARG A 251 22.99 11.34 -7.46
CA ARG A 251 23.82 12.23 -8.29
C ARG A 251 24.39 11.42 -9.47
N LEU A 252 24.43 12.05 -10.64
CA LEU A 252 25.23 11.56 -11.75
C LEU A 252 26.72 11.53 -11.32
N PRO A 253 27.49 10.50 -11.67
CA PRO A 253 28.94 10.56 -11.55
C PRO A 253 29.44 11.83 -12.28
N ALA A 254 30.37 12.54 -11.67
CA ALA A 254 31.00 13.67 -12.36
C ALA A 254 31.57 13.15 -13.71
N PRO A 255 31.43 13.90 -14.81
CA PRO A 255 32.08 13.54 -16.07
C PRO A 255 33.56 13.35 -15.82
N PRO A 256 34.20 12.35 -16.45
CA PRO A 256 35.65 12.17 -16.34
C PRO A 256 36.36 13.46 -16.72
N PRO A 257 37.43 13.84 -16.03
CA PRO A 257 38.19 15.01 -16.40
C PRO A 257 38.56 14.93 -17.89
N ALA A 258 38.35 16.03 -18.59
CA ALA A 258 38.70 16.11 -20.01
C ALA A 258 40.17 15.69 -20.16
N GLU A 259 40.43 14.69 -21.02
CA GLU A 259 41.79 14.30 -21.32
C GLU A 259 42.53 15.54 -21.83
N PRO A 260 43.76 15.82 -21.31
CA PRO A 260 44.55 16.92 -21.82
C PRO A 260 44.78 16.69 -23.31
N ALA A 261 44.39 17.64 -24.14
CA ALA A 261 44.69 17.62 -25.56
C ALA A 261 46.22 17.57 -25.70
N TYR A 262 46.72 16.40 -26.07
CA TYR A 262 48.12 16.28 -26.46
C TYR A 262 48.30 17.04 -27.76
N SER A 263 48.91 18.23 -27.67
CA SER A 263 49.39 19.04 -28.80
C SER A 263 50.73 18.54 -29.28
#